data_7f77daafb544b870b543fb687a44c2d2
#
_entry.id   7f77daafb544b870b543fb687a44c2d2
#
_cell.length_a   1.000
_cell.length_b   1.000
_cell.length_c   1.000
_cell.angle_alpha   90.00
_cell.angle_beta   90.00
_cell.angle_gamma   90.00
#
_symmetry.space_group_name_H-M   'P 1'
#
loop_
_entity.id
_entity.type
_entity.pdbx_description
1 polymer ?
#
loop_
_entity_poly.entity_id
_entity_poly.type
_entity_poly.pdbx_seq_one_letter_code
_entity_poly.pdbx_strand_id
1 'polypeptide(L)'
;MSIKIQKLYAKLISVCLGICFTLVMFSPLGFAASESDYAGKTITAIEISGLNKVSKDEVNALIKTKPGDVFSADTLQSDLRAVYETGKFFDVNVNFTEVPEGLKVNVTVVENPILQQIVLKNNTKLTTEKIIELLNLPIGQTLDTKTLNASIRKVEEEYRTQGFIFAKTTDVNMTPEGILTLTFNEGILEGYTVKGNEKTKEYVILREMKGKVGEPFNAKEAKRSMQRLSNLGYFEDVNMKLNPGREPNAVVIETIVVEKKTGSFTLGGAYSKDDGLMGIIELGDTN
;
A
#
# COMPACT_ATOMS: atom_id res chain seq x y z
N MET A 1 48.99 -12.73 -9.46
CA MET A 1 47.89 -12.25 -10.27
C MET A 1 46.64 -13.16 -10.06
N SER A 2 46.30 -13.53 -8.82
CA SER A 2 45.23 -14.51 -8.54
C SER A 2 44.21 -14.10 -7.45
N ILE A 3 44.41 -13.05 -6.66
CA ILE A 3 43.56 -12.70 -5.53
C ILE A 3 42.51 -11.64 -5.92
N LYS A 4 42.72 -10.87 -7.00
CA LYS A 4 41.75 -9.87 -7.48
C LYS A 4 40.57 -10.44 -8.27
N ILE A 5 40.72 -11.63 -8.83
CA ILE A 5 39.68 -12.28 -9.68
C ILE A 5 38.65 -12.98 -8.79
N GLN A 6 39.04 -13.57 -7.66
CA GLN A 6 38.08 -14.19 -6.71
C GLN A 6 37.15 -13.18 -5.98
N LYS A 7 37.63 -11.95 -5.73
CA LYS A 7 36.81 -10.89 -5.15
C LYS A 7 35.80 -10.26 -6.14
N LEU A 8 36.08 -10.41 -7.45
CA LEU A 8 35.16 -9.93 -8.49
C LEU A 8 34.01 -10.93 -8.72
N TYR A 9 34.27 -12.23 -8.62
CA TYR A 9 33.24 -13.26 -8.75
C TYR A 9 32.32 -13.33 -7.51
N ALA A 10 32.83 -13.07 -6.31
CA ALA A 10 32.02 -12.99 -5.10
C ALA A 10 31.08 -11.76 -5.08
N LYS A 11 31.41 -10.67 -5.80
CA LYS A 11 30.52 -9.51 -5.97
C LYS A 11 29.49 -9.68 -7.10
N LEU A 12 29.74 -10.56 -8.08
CA LEU A 12 28.76 -10.83 -9.16
C LEU A 12 27.68 -11.84 -8.76
N ILE A 13 27.95 -12.72 -7.80
CA ILE A 13 26.97 -13.70 -7.30
C ILE A 13 26.01 -13.07 -6.27
N SER A 14 26.40 -11.95 -5.65
CA SER A 14 25.55 -11.22 -4.69
C SER A 14 24.51 -10.29 -5.35
N VAL A 15 24.51 -10.15 -6.67
CA VAL A 15 23.61 -9.22 -7.39
C VAL A 15 22.42 -9.94 -8.07
N CYS A 16 22.41 -11.28 -8.10
CA CYS A 16 21.36 -12.04 -8.81
C CYS A 16 20.33 -12.76 -7.93
N LEU A 17 20.28 -12.50 -6.61
CA LEU A 17 19.26 -13.09 -5.74
C LEU A 17 18.46 -12.04 -4.93
N GLY A 18 18.35 -10.83 -5.48
CA GLY A 18 17.34 -9.87 -5.09
C GLY A 18 16.07 -10.13 -5.89
N ILE A 19 15.30 -11.14 -5.51
CA ILE A 19 13.95 -11.31 -6.07
C ILE A 19 13.11 -10.18 -5.49
N CYS A 20 12.96 -9.14 -6.31
CA CYS A 20 12.01 -8.06 -6.14
C CYS A 20 10.61 -8.70 -6.02
N PHE A 21 10.06 -8.73 -4.83
CA PHE A 21 8.64 -9.05 -4.61
C PHE A 21 7.84 -7.83 -5.05
N THR A 22 7.82 -7.58 -6.35
CA THR A 22 6.80 -6.73 -6.93
C THR A 22 5.48 -7.45 -6.71
N LEU A 23 4.50 -6.73 -6.20
CA LEU A 23 3.09 -7.12 -6.15
C LEU A 23 2.72 -7.79 -7.48
N VAL A 24 2.85 -9.10 -7.53
CA VAL A 24 2.44 -9.88 -8.69
C VAL A 24 0.93 -9.80 -8.71
N MET A 25 0.41 -8.84 -9.45
CA MET A 25 -0.86 -9.01 -10.10
C MET A 25 -0.88 -10.46 -10.58
N PHE A 26 -1.84 -11.23 -10.14
CA PHE A 26 -2.13 -12.59 -10.54
C PHE A 26 -1.67 -12.86 -11.98
N SER A 27 -0.40 -13.20 -12.16
CA SER A 27 0.00 -13.92 -13.35
C SER A 27 -0.53 -15.32 -13.13
N PRO A 28 -1.29 -15.90 -14.07
CA PRO A 28 -1.68 -17.29 -13.94
C PRO A 28 -0.41 -18.08 -13.71
N LEU A 29 -0.40 -18.90 -12.65
CA LEU A 29 0.64 -19.90 -12.38
C LEU A 29 1.09 -20.45 -13.72
N GLY A 30 2.36 -20.19 -14.08
CA GLY A 30 2.89 -20.58 -15.38
C GLY A 30 2.94 -22.11 -15.48
N PHE A 31 1.90 -22.69 -16.00
CA PHE A 31 1.93 -24.05 -16.49
C PHE A 31 2.81 -24.07 -17.74
N ALA A 32 4.04 -24.51 -17.60
CA ALA A 32 5.01 -24.59 -18.70
C ALA A 32 4.77 -25.79 -19.65
N ALA A 33 3.62 -26.47 -19.54
CA ALA A 33 3.12 -27.43 -20.53
C ALA A 33 1.65 -27.13 -20.75
N SER A 34 1.17 -27.19 -21.99
CA SER A 34 -0.23 -26.93 -22.29
C SER A 34 -1.10 -27.91 -21.52
N GLU A 35 -2.01 -27.43 -20.68
CA GLU A 35 -2.96 -28.22 -19.90
C GLU A 35 -3.73 -29.24 -20.78
N SER A 36 -3.81 -28.98 -22.08
CA SER A 36 -4.46 -29.85 -23.07
C SER A 36 -3.80 -31.21 -23.25
N ASP A 37 -2.49 -31.35 -22.95
CA ASP A 37 -1.75 -32.58 -23.26
C ASP A 37 -1.97 -33.68 -22.24
N TYR A 38 -2.50 -33.38 -21.05
CA TYR A 38 -2.72 -34.33 -19.96
C TYR A 38 -4.19 -34.66 -19.71
N ALA A 39 -5.11 -33.97 -20.39
CA ALA A 39 -6.54 -34.19 -20.23
C ALA A 39 -6.94 -35.65 -20.56
N GLY A 40 -7.65 -36.27 -19.63
CA GLY A 40 -8.14 -37.65 -19.79
C GLY A 40 -7.16 -38.76 -19.37
N LYS A 41 -5.92 -38.43 -18.96
CA LYS A 41 -4.98 -39.40 -18.40
C LYS A 41 -5.34 -39.75 -16.95
N THR A 42 -5.13 -40.97 -16.53
CA THR A 42 -5.35 -41.39 -15.15
C THR A 42 -4.14 -41.03 -14.30
N ILE A 43 -4.37 -40.45 -13.13
CA ILE A 43 -3.33 -40.11 -12.15
C ILE A 43 -2.88 -41.42 -11.48
N THR A 44 -1.62 -41.76 -11.60
CA THR A 44 -1.05 -42.98 -11.00
C THR A 44 -0.51 -42.74 -9.60
N ALA A 45 0.06 -41.57 -9.38
CA ALA A 45 0.62 -41.19 -8.07
C ALA A 45 0.64 -39.66 -7.90
N ILE A 46 0.53 -39.24 -6.64
CA ILE A 46 0.78 -37.85 -6.23
C ILE A 46 1.91 -37.88 -5.23
N GLU A 47 3.01 -37.20 -5.57
CA GLU A 47 4.15 -37.04 -4.67
C GLU A 47 4.29 -35.59 -4.22
N ILE A 48 4.43 -35.40 -2.90
CA ILE A 48 4.65 -34.10 -2.29
C ILE A 48 6.09 -34.07 -1.76
N SER A 49 6.87 -33.09 -2.18
CA SER A 49 8.26 -32.88 -1.81
C SER A 49 8.47 -31.45 -1.28
N GLY A 50 9.57 -31.25 -0.52
CA GLY A 50 9.92 -29.94 0.04
C GLY A 50 9.34 -29.68 1.45
N LEU A 51 8.64 -30.63 2.04
CA LEU A 51 8.15 -30.57 3.41
C LEU A 51 9.28 -30.82 4.41
N ASN A 52 9.43 -29.92 5.40
CA ASN A 52 10.39 -30.05 6.51
C ASN A 52 9.70 -30.04 7.88
N LYS A 53 8.76 -29.13 8.10
CA LYS A 53 8.06 -28.91 9.38
C LYS A 53 6.57 -29.20 9.29
N VAL A 54 5.98 -28.93 8.13
CA VAL A 54 4.56 -29.21 7.89
C VAL A 54 4.39 -30.70 7.63
N SER A 55 3.41 -31.31 8.32
CA SER A 55 3.11 -32.75 8.15
C SER A 55 2.59 -33.02 6.75
N LYS A 56 3.05 -34.14 6.15
CA LYS A 56 2.54 -34.61 4.85
C LYS A 56 1.03 -34.91 4.90
N ASP A 57 0.56 -35.41 6.06
CA ASP A 57 -0.87 -35.74 6.25
C ASP A 57 -1.73 -34.47 6.23
N GLU A 58 -1.20 -33.35 6.78
CA GLU A 58 -1.91 -32.07 6.73
C GLU A 58 -2.08 -31.57 5.29
N VAL A 59 -1.04 -31.69 4.46
CA VAL A 59 -1.12 -31.29 3.05
C VAL A 59 -2.01 -32.24 2.26
N ASN A 60 -1.90 -33.55 2.49
CA ASN A 60 -2.74 -34.56 1.84
C ASN A 60 -4.24 -34.38 2.15
N ALA A 61 -4.59 -33.92 3.35
CA ALA A 61 -5.98 -33.66 3.73
C ALA A 61 -6.62 -32.50 2.92
N LEU A 62 -5.82 -31.61 2.33
CA LEU A 62 -6.28 -30.50 1.51
C LEU A 62 -6.42 -30.86 0.03
N ILE A 63 -5.69 -31.89 -0.41
CA ILE A 63 -5.69 -32.36 -1.81
C ILE A 63 -6.85 -33.36 -2.00
N LYS A 64 -7.79 -32.96 -2.85
CA LYS A 64 -8.96 -33.82 -3.22
C LYS A 64 -8.62 -34.84 -4.30
N THR A 65 -7.69 -34.49 -5.18
CA THR A 65 -7.17 -35.34 -6.24
C THR A 65 -6.51 -36.59 -5.65
N LYS A 66 -6.87 -37.79 -6.17
CA LYS A 66 -6.34 -39.06 -5.67
C LYS A 66 -5.76 -39.91 -6.80
N PRO A 67 -4.82 -40.81 -6.47
CA PRO A 67 -4.43 -41.86 -7.43
C PRO A 67 -5.66 -42.67 -7.89
N GLY A 68 -5.77 -42.85 -9.20
CA GLY A 68 -6.92 -43.48 -9.86
C GLY A 68 -7.92 -42.50 -10.49
N ASP A 69 -7.87 -41.24 -10.13
CA ASP A 69 -8.74 -40.21 -10.74
C ASP A 69 -8.25 -39.83 -12.14
N VAL A 70 -9.20 -39.37 -12.97
CA VAL A 70 -8.88 -38.77 -14.26
C VAL A 70 -8.38 -37.36 -14.01
N PHE A 71 -7.27 -36.99 -14.66
CA PHE A 71 -6.68 -35.68 -14.51
C PHE A 71 -7.66 -34.56 -14.89
N SER A 72 -7.84 -33.62 -13.98
CA SER A 72 -8.62 -32.40 -14.15
C SER A 72 -7.77 -31.20 -13.67
N ALA A 73 -7.47 -30.28 -14.58
CA ALA A 73 -6.71 -29.09 -14.29
C ALA A 73 -7.40 -28.21 -13.23
N ASP A 74 -8.73 -28.03 -13.34
CA ASP A 74 -9.52 -27.24 -12.40
C ASP A 74 -9.47 -27.79 -10.97
N THR A 75 -9.57 -29.14 -10.84
CA THR A 75 -9.51 -29.80 -9.52
C THR A 75 -8.11 -29.63 -8.92
N LEU A 76 -7.05 -29.88 -9.70
CA LEU A 76 -5.69 -29.74 -9.24
C LEU A 76 -5.36 -28.29 -8.88
N GLN A 77 -5.79 -27.32 -9.69
CA GLN A 77 -5.61 -25.90 -9.38
C GLN A 77 -6.31 -25.51 -8.07
N SER A 78 -7.52 -26.03 -7.84
CA SER A 78 -8.25 -25.83 -6.58
C SER A 78 -7.48 -26.42 -5.39
N ASP A 79 -6.88 -27.60 -5.56
CA ASP A 79 -6.09 -28.29 -4.53
C ASP A 79 -4.81 -27.50 -4.22
N LEU A 80 -4.04 -27.08 -5.24
CA LEU A 80 -2.84 -26.26 -5.05
C LEU A 80 -3.17 -24.92 -4.38
N ARG A 81 -4.29 -24.31 -4.78
CA ARG A 81 -4.78 -23.10 -4.12
C ARG A 81 -5.11 -23.35 -2.65
N ALA A 82 -5.77 -24.45 -2.30
CA ALA A 82 -6.08 -24.79 -0.92
C ALA A 82 -4.81 -24.97 -0.08
N VAL A 83 -3.77 -25.60 -0.64
CA VAL A 83 -2.46 -25.73 0.02
C VAL A 83 -1.81 -24.36 0.21
N TYR A 84 -1.77 -23.52 -0.82
CA TYR A 84 -1.20 -22.18 -0.73
C TYR A 84 -1.96 -21.28 0.25
N GLU A 85 -3.28 -21.37 0.27
CA GLU A 85 -4.15 -20.61 1.17
C GLU A 85 -4.01 -20.97 2.64
N THR A 86 -3.28 -22.03 3.01
CA THR A 86 -2.89 -22.28 4.41
C THR A 86 -1.99 -21.17 4.97
N GLY A 87 -1.28 -20.44 4.11
CA GLY A 87 -0.32 -19.41 4.46
C GLY A 87 1.03 -19.95 4.96
N LYS A 88 1.24 -21.26 4.95
CA LYS A 88 2.47 -21.92 5.45
C LYS A 88 3.56 -22.06 4.40
N PHE A 89 3.23 -21.88 3.14
CA PHE A 89 4.13 -22.08 2.00
C PHE A 89 4.42 -20.78 1.28
N PHE A 90 5.69 -20.57 0.98
CA PHE A 90 6.18 -19.48 0.15
C PHE A 90 5.88 -19.73 -1.31
N ASP A 91 6.01 -21.00 -1.75
CA ASP A 91 5.78 -21.40 -3.12
C ASP A 91 5.20 -22.81 -3.19
N VAL A 92 4.35 -23.05 -4.19
CA VAL A 92 3.72 -24.34 -4.47
C VAL A 92 3.74 -24.56 -5.97
N ASN A 93 4.60 -25.46 -6.43
CA ASN A 93 4.78 -25.80 -7.83
C ASN A 93 4.30 -27.21 -8.12
N VAL A 94 3.82 -27.44 -9.34
CA VAL A 94 3.46 -28.78 -9.82
C VAL A 94 4.23 -29.11 -11.09
N ASN A 95 4.74 -30.34 -11.14
CA ASN A 95 5.35 -30.92 -12.33
C ASN A 95 4.70 -32.25 -12.65
N PHE A 96 4.55 -32.54 -13.92
CA PHE A 96 3.94 -33.77 -14.43
C PHE A 96 5.01 -34.69 -15.01
N THR A 97 4.91 -35.96 -14.71
CA THR A 97 5.76 -37.00 -15.31
C THR A 97 4.86 -38.06 -15.90
N GLU A 98 4.95 -38.25 -17.23
CA GLU A 98 4.27 -39.33 -17.89
C GLU A 98 4.92 -40.66 -17.57
N VAL A 99 4.11 -41.65 -17.21
CA VAL A 99 4.51 -43.03 -16.97
C VAL A 99 3.65 -43.96 -17.84
N PRO A 100 4.13 -45.17 -18.15
CA PRO A 100 3.35 -46.08 -19.03
C PRO A 100 1.92 -46.35 -18.58
N GLU A 101 1.66 -46.19 -17.27
CA GLU A 101 0.36 -46.48 -16.64
C GLU A 101 -0.50 -45.22 -16.47
N GLY A 102 -0.01 -44.00 -16.84
CA GLY A 102 -0.76 -42.75 -16.73
C GLY A 102 0.12 -41.55 -16.40
N LEU A 103 -0.33 -40.72 -15.45
CA LEU A 103 0.30 -39.44 -15.08
C LEU A 103 0.70 -39.46 -13.60
N LYS A 104 1.98 -39.14 -13.33
CA LYS A 104 2.47 -38.86 -11.98
C LYS A 104 2.50 -37.37 -11.75
N VAL A 105 1.85 -36.90 -10.68
CA VAL A 105 1.78 -35.50 -10.27
C VAL A 105 2.79 -35.28 -9.16
N ASN A 106 3.79 -34.41 -9.39
CA ASN A 106 4.81 -34.05 -8.42
C ASN A 106 4.54 -32.63 -7.92
N VAL A 107 4.04 -32.49 -6.69
CA VAL A 107 3.84 -31.20 -6.02
C VAL A 107 5.08 -30.88 -5.21
N THR A 108 5.75 -29.78 -5.56
CA THR A 108 6.92 -29.28 -4.83
C THR A 108 6.52 -28.05 -4.05
N VAL A 109 6.66 -28.10 -2.74
CA VAL A 109 6.35 -26.98 -1.85
C VAL A 109 7.63 -26.41 -1.24
N VAL A 110 7.62 -25.10 -1.03
CA VAL A 110 8.68 -24.38 -0.28
C VAL A 110 8.02 -23.79 0.96
N GLU A 111 8.42 -24.29 2.14
CA GLU A 111 7.88 -23.79 3.40
C GLU A 111 8.39 -22.38 3.70
N ASN A 112 7.55 -21.58 4.34
CA ASN A 112 7.95 -20.27 4.83
C ASN A 112 9.10 -20.40 5.84
N PRO A 113 10.10 -19.49 5.80
CA PRO A 113 11.19 -19.48 6.75
C PRO A 113 10.70 -19.12 8.15
N ILE A 114 11.49 -19.46 9.17
CA ILE A 114 11.25 -19.03 10.55
C ILE A 114 11.59 -17.55 10.65
N LEU A 115 10.66 -16.75 11.16
CA LEU A 115 10.88 -15.34 11.42
C LEU A 115 11.92 -15.16 12.53
N GLN A 116 13.07 -14.59 12.20
CA GLN A 116 14.14 -14.30 13.18
C GLN A 116 14.18 -12.82 13.53
N GLN A 117 13.98 -11.95 12.56
CA GLN A 117 14.11 -10.51 12.74
C GLN A 117 13.15 -9.76 11.83
N ILE A 118 12.68 -8.59 12.31
CA ILE A 118 11.90 -7.64 11.52
C ILE A 118 12.72 -6.37 11.32
N VAL A 119 12.88 -5.95 10.08
CA VAL A 119 13.55 -4.70 9.68
C VAL A 119 12.53 -3.79 9.02
N LEU A 120 12.42 -2.56 9.50
CA LEU A 120 11.50 -1.56 8.97
C LEU A 120 12.29 -0.47 8.25
N LYS A 121 11.77 -0.02 7.12
CA LYS A 121 12.39 1.05 6.32
C LYS A 121 11.37 2.14 6.00
N ASN A 122 11.84 3.40 6.05
CA ASN A 122 11.07 4.60 5.66
C ASN A 122 9.81 4.87 6.51
N ASN A 123 9.74 4.35 7.73
CA ASN A 123 8.70 4.66 8.70
C ASN A 123 9.10 5.89 9.52
N THR A 124 8.68 7.09 9.08
CA THR A 124 9.07 8.36 9.73
C THR A 124 8.00 8.88 10.69
N LYS A 125 6.74 8.52 10.49
CA LYS A 125 5.60 9.03 11.27
C LYS A 125 5.09 8.06 12.33
N LEU A 126 5.30 6.76 12.14
CA LEU A 126 5.13 5.76 13.21
C LEU A 126 6.49 5.27 13.69
N THR A 127 6.64 5.14 15.02
CA THR A 127 7.88 4.60 15.58
C THR A 127 8.01 3.11 15.28
N THR A 128 9.25 2.63 15.22
CA THR A 128 9.55 1.21 15.00
C THR A 128 8.87 0.33 16.04
N GLU A 129 8.90 0.73 17.30
CA GLU A 129 8.29 0.00 18.43
C GLU A 129 6.78 -0.13 18.23
N LYS A 130 6.10 0.96 17.81
CA LYS A 130 4.66 0.94 17.57
C LYS A 130 4.28 0.03 16.41
N ILE A 131 5.07 0.03 15.34
CA ILE A 131 4.83 -0.86 14.20
C ILE A 131 5.05 -2.31 14.60
N ILE A 132 6.11 -2.64 15.35
CA ILE A 132 6.38 -4.01 15.84
C ILE A 132 5.24 -4.49 16.75
N GLU A 133 4.75 -3.62 17.66
CA GLU A 133 3.59 -3.92 18.52
C GLU A 133 2.34 -4.26 17.66
N LEU A 134 2.05 -3.47 16.63
CA LEU A 134 0.88 -3.68 15.76
C LEU A 134 1.02 -4.92 14.88
N LEU A 135 2.23 -5.20 14.39
CA LEU A 135 2.51 -6.41 13.62
C LEU A 135 2.27 -7.65 14.47
N ASN A 136 2.70 -7.65 15.72
CA ASN A 136 2.53 -8.76 16.68
C ASN A 136 2.85 -10.14 16.07
N LEU A 137 3.96 -10.21 15.32
CA LEU A 137 4.38 -11.42 14.64
C LEU A 137 5.24 -12.29 15.57
N PRO A 138 5.05 -13.62 15.59
CA PRO A 138 5.77 -14.51 16.50
C PRO A 138 7.20 -14.75 16.01
N ILE A 139 8.18 -14.13 16.66
CA ILE A 139 9.61 -14.39 16.42
C ILE A 139 9.95 -15.83 16.81
N GLY A 140 10.77 -16.51 16.01
CA GLY A 140 11.17 -17.90 16.23
C GLY A 140 10.16 -18.93 15.70
N GLN A 141 9.08 -18.51 15.06
CA GLN A 141 8.09 -19.40 14.44
C GLN A 141 8.03 -19.20 12.94
N THR A 142 7.48 -20.19 12.23
CA THR A 142 7.22 -20.09 10.79
C THR A 142 6.23 -18.95 10.51
N LEU A 143 6.60 -18.07 9.61
CA LEU A 143 5.76 -16.92 9.25
C LEU A 143 4.57 -17.37 8.37
N ASP A 144 3.37 -17.14 8.86
CA ASP A 144 2.14 -17.32 8.07
C ASP A 144 1.85 -16.06 7.27
N THR A 145 1.76 -16.19 5.94
CA THR A 145 1.51 -15.07 5.03
C THR A 145 0.16 -14.41 5.25
N LYS A 146 -0.87 -15.13 5.68
CA LYS A 146 -2.18 -14.53 6.03
C LYS A 146 -2.06 -13.66 7.27
N THR A 147 -1.39 -14.17 8.29
CA THR A 147 -1.12 -13.43 9.53
C THR A 147 -0.29 -12.18 9.24
N LEU A 148 0.74 -12.30 8.40
CA LEU A 148 1.56 -11.16 7.97
C LEU A 148 0.71 -10.10 7.28
N ASN A 149 -0.09 -10.47 6.28
CA ASN A 149 -0.94 -9.54 5.55
C ASN A 149 -1.98 -8.86 6.44
N ALA A 150 -2.59 -9.61 7.37
CA ALA A 150 -3.52 -9.05 8.35
C ALA A 150 -2.83 -8.04 9.27
N SER A 151 -1.60 -8.32 9.69
CA SER A 151 -0.79 -7.45 10.53
C SER A 151 -0.35 -6.18 9.79
N ILE A 152 0.07 -6.29 8.53
CA ILE A 152 0.38 -5.13 7.68
C ILE A 152 -0.84 -4.21 7.56
N ARG A 153 -2.03 -4.76 7.33
CA ARG A 153 -3.27 -3.95 7.26
C ARG A 153 -3.57 -3.19 8.55
N LYS A 154 -3.25 -3.76 9.72
CA LYS A 154 -3.39 -3.05 11.00
C LYS A 154 -2.44 -1.85 11.09
N VAL A 155 -1.21 -2.00 10.62
CA VAL A 155 -0.24 -0.90 10.56
C VAL A 155 -0.72 0.20 9.60
N GLU A 156 -1.21 -0.16 8.42
CA GLU A 156 -1.74 0.80 7.45
C GLU A 156 -3.00 1.52 7.97
N GLU A 157 -3.85 0.82 8.71
CA GLU A 157 -5.02 1.42 9.35
C GLU A 157 -4.63 2.40 10.47
N GLU A 158 -3.57 2.10 11.25
CA GLU A 158 -3.03 3.05 12.23
C GLU A 158 -2.51 4.31 11.55
N TYR A 159 -1.76 4.20 10.44
CA TYR A 159 -1.36 5.35 9.64
C TYR A 159 -2.56 6.19 9.20
N ARG A 160 -3.60 5.52 8.68
CA ARG A 160 -4.85 6.17 8.24
C ARG A 160 -5.56 6.87 9.40
N THR A 161 -5.64 6.21 10.56
CA THR A 161 -6.23 6.77 11.77
C THR A 161 -5.51 8.03 12.23
N GLN A 162 -4.18 8.09 12.05
CA GLN A 162 -3.40 9.29 12.34
C GLN A 162 -3.51 10.38 11.26
N GLY A 163 -4.12 10.07 10.12
CA GLY A 163 -4.35 10.99 9.00
C GLY A 163 -3.42 10.80 7.80
N PHE A 164 -2.50 9.85 7.85
CA PHE A 164 -1.57 9.52 6.75
C PHE A 164 -2.21 8.56 5.75
N ILE A 165 -3.22 9.05 5.01
CA ILE A 165 -4.10 8.24 4.17
C ILE A 165 -3.41 7.63 2.93
N PHE A 166 -2.23 8.11 2.55
CA PHE A 166 -1.42 7.58 1.45
C PHE A 166 -0.33 6.63 1.92
N ALA A 167 -0.18 6.47 3.24
CA ALA A 167 0.80 5.55 3.78
C ALA A 167 0.41 4.09 3.49
N LYS A 168 1.36 3.34 2.94
CA LYS A 168 1.21 1.91 2.65
C LYS A 168 2.56 1.21 2.63
N THR A 169 2.51 -0.09 2.81
CA THR A 169 3.65 -0.97 2.62
C THR A 169 3.88 -1.19 1.13
N THR A 170 5.06 -0.82 0.62
CA THR A 170 5.39 -0.91 -0.81
C THR A 170 6.24 -2.11 -1.15
N ASP A 171 6.97 -2.64 -0.18
CA ASP A 171 7.81 -3.82 -0.37
C ASP A 171 7.80 -4.68 0.89
N VAL A 172 7.71 -5.99 0.67
CA VAL A 172 7.74 -7.04 1.70
C VAL A 172 8.74 -8.08 1.24
N ASN A 173 9.88 -8.13 1.90
CA ASN A 173 10.94 -9.06 1.56
C ASN A 173 11.26 -9.95 2.75
N MET A 174 11.36 -11.26 2.51
CA MET A 174 11.74 -12.26 3.50
C MET A 174 12.97 -13.01 3.01
N THR A 175 14.05 -12.97 3.79
CA THR A 175 15.26 -13.74 3.44
C THR A 175 15.16 -15.19 3.93
N PRO A 176 15.92 -16.12 3.32
CA PRO A 176 15.98 -17.52 3.77
C PRO A 176 16.41 -17.66 5.25
N GLU A 177 17.19 -16.70 5.75
CA GLU A 177 17.66 -16.64 7.15
C GLU A 177 16.57 -16.18 8.11
N GLY A 178 15.40 -15.77 7.60
CA GLY A 178 14.28 -15.37 8.41
C GLY A 178 14.22 -13.86 8.73
N ILE A 179 14.86 -13.02 7.97
CA ILE A 179 14.80 -11.57 8.13
C ILE A 179 13.66 -11.01 7.27
N LEU A 180 12.61 -10.53 7.94
CA LEU A 180 11.49 -9.84 7.29
C LEU A 180 11.80 -8.35 7.17
N THR A 181 11.89 -7.83 5.95
CA THR A 181 12.03 -6.39 5.68
C THR A 181 10.71 -5.84 5.15
N LEU A 182 10.18 -4.83 5.82
CA LEU A 182 9.00 -4.07 5.39
C LEU A 182 9.42 -2.66 5.03
N THR A 183 9.12 -2.22 3.81
CA THR A 183 9.39 -0.86 3.33
C THR A 183 8.08 -0.10 3.21
N PHE A 184 8.01 1.06 3.88
CA PHE A 184 6.84 1.92 3.85
C PHE A 184 7.03 3.07 2.87
N ASN A 185 5.93 3.52 2.29
CA ASN A 185 5.83 4.80 1.61
C ASN A 185 4.69 5.58 2.27
N GLU A 186 5.03 6.67 2.95
CA GLU A 186 4.09 7.45 3.75
C GLU A 186 3.33 8.51 2.93
N GLY A 187 3.61 8.60 1.61
CA GLY A 187 3.00 9.57 0.70
C GLY A 187 3.45 11.01 0.97
N ILE A 188 4.09 11.66 0.01
CA ILE A 188 4.73 12.96 0.18
C ILE A 188 3.83 14.09 -0.31
N LEU A 189 3.72 15.17 0.46
CA LEU A 189 3.16 16.44 0.00
C LEU A 189 4.19 17.13 -0.89
N GLU A 190 3.94 17.16 -2.20
CA GLU A 190 4.85 17.77 -3.19
C GLU A 190 4.67 19.28 -3.26
N GLY A 191 3.46 19.78 -3.05
CA GLY A 191 3.22 21.22 -3.13
C GLY A 191 1.78 21.62 -2.95
N TYR A 192 1.56 22.92 -3.10
CA TYR A 192 0.26 23.58 -3.07
C TYR A 192 0.02 24.33 -4.35
N THR A 193 -1.23 24.38 -4.80
CA THR A 193 -1.72 25.29 -5.83
C THR A 193 -2.97 25.98 -5.34
N VAL A 194 -3.17 27.24 -5.75
CA VAL A 194 -4.31 28.05 -5.34
C VAL A 194 -5.06 28.51 -6.58
N LYS A 195 -6.39 28.51 -6.54
CA LYS A 195 -7.30 28.99 -7.58
C LYS A 195 -8.44 29.80 -6.99
N GLY A 196 -8.93 30.79 -7.74
CA GLY A 196 -10.08 31.61 -7.37
C GLY A 196 -9.75 32.79 -6.46
N ASN A 197 -8.48 33.04 -6.18
CA ASN A 197 -8.01 34.18 -5.40
C ASN A 197 -7.76 35.39 -6.32
N GLU A 198 -8.80 36.17 -6.63
CA GLU A 198 -8.69 37.34 -7.52
C GLU A 198 -8.08 38.56 -6.81
N LYS A 199 -8.50 38.82 -5.56
CA LYS A 199 -8.04 39.94 -4.72
C LYS A 199 -7.05 39.48 -3.66
N THR A 200 -7.30 38.34 -3.04
CA THR A 200 -6.47 37.80 -1.94
C THR A 200 -5.16 37.25 -2.51
N LYS A 201 -4.05 37.76 -2.01
CA LYS A 201 -2.73 37.28 -2.42
C LYS A 201 -2.51 35.83 -1.98
N GLU A 202 -1.89 35.04 -2.85
CA GLU A 202 -1.64 33.60 -2.63
C GLU A 202 -0.96 33.30 -1.29
N TYR A 203 0.03 34.13 -0.86
CA TYR A 203 0.74 33.92 0.40
C TYR A 203 -0.19 33.96 1.63
N VAL A 204 -1.32 34.70 1.56
CA VAL A 204 -2.32 34.75 2.65
C VAL A 204 -2.99 33.38 2.82
N ILE A 205 -3.21 32.68 1.73
CA ILE A 205 -3.75 31.32 1.72
C ILE A 205 -2.70 30.32 2.18
N LEU A 206 -1.50 30.38 1.59
CA LEU A 206 -0.43 29.44 1.86
C LEU A 206 0.07 29.46 3.32
N ARG A 207 0.08 30.61 3.98
CA ARG A 207 0.45 30.69 5.41
C ARG A 207 -0.49 29.96 6.35
N GLU A 208 -1.72 29.68 5.92
CA GLU A 208 -2.69 28.92 6.71
C GLU A 208 -2.54 27.40 6.52
N MET A 209 -1.74 26.96 5.55
CA MET A 209 -1.47 25.55 5.30
C MET A 209 -0.57 24.97 6.40
N LYS A 210 -0.97 23.82 6.94
CA LYS A 210 -0.25 23.14 8.03
C LYS A 210 0.78 22.14 7.54
N GLY A 211 0.52 21.45 6.44
CA GLY A 211 1.45 20.49 5.87
C GLY A 211 2.72 21.19 5.34
N LYS A 212 3.85 20.54 5.48
CA LYS A 212 5.12 20.99 4.90
C LYS A 212 5.43 20.22 3.63
N VAL A 213 5.82 20.92 2.58
CA VAL A 213 6.29 20.32 1.33
C VAL A 213 7.52 19.47 1.63
N GLY A 214 7.55 18.25 1.09
CA GLY A 214 8.59 17.24 1.33
C GLY A 214 8.33 16.33 2.53
N GLU A 215 7.31 16.60 3.36
CA GLU A 215 6.90 15.73 4.46
C GLU A 215 5.68 14.85 4.04
N PRO A 216 5.42 13.73 4.76
CA PRO A 216 4.24 12.91 4.52
C PRO A 216 2.93 13.72 4.64
N PHE A 217 2.06 13.55 3.64
CA PHE A 217 0.75 14.21 3.62
C PHE A 217 -0.14 13.74 4.78
N ASN A 218 -0.77 14.69 5.47
CA ASN A 218 -1.71 14.40 6.55
C ASN A 218 -3.08 15.03 6.29
N ALA A 219 -4.10 14.20 6.12
CA ALA A 219 -5.47 14.62 5.85
C ALA A 219 -6.10 15.43 7.00
N LYS A 220 -5.72 15.17 8.25
CA LYS A 220 -6.20 15.94 9.42
C LYS A 220 -5.62 17.36 9.39
N GLU A 221 -4.37 17.52 8.98
CA GLU A 221 -3.74 18.84 8.82
C GLU A 221 -4.35 19.60 7.66
N ALA A 222 -4.62 18.94 6.53
CA ALA A 222 -5.32 19.54 5.40
C ALA A 222 -6.73 20.03 5.81
N LYS A 223 -7.48 19.23 6.56
CA LYS A 223 -8.79 19.63 7.09
C LYS A 223 -8.70 20.83 8.02
N ARG A 224 -7.68 20.88 8.90
CA ARG A 224 -7.44 22.02 9.79
C ARG A 224 -7.08 23.29 8.99
N SER A 225 -6.28 23.13 7.93
CA SER A 225 -5.92 24.24 7.03
C SER A 225 -7.16 24.80 6.35
N MET A 226 -8.05 23.96 5.85
CA MET A 226 -9.34 24.38 5.25
C MET A 226 -10.20 25.16 6.26
N GLN A 227 -10.31 24.68 7.51
CA GLN A 227 -11.04 25.40 8.56
C GLN A 227 -10.41 26.78 8.89
N ARG A 228 -9.09 26.85 8.94
CA ARG A 228 -8.38 28.12 9.17
C ARG A 228 -8.66 29.13 8.07
N LEU A 229 -8.61 28.69 6.80
CA LEU A 229 -8.95 29.52 5.65
C LEU A 229 -10.39 30.02 5.73
N SER A 230 -11.35 29.13 6.00
CA SER A 230 -12.77 29.51 6.17
C SER A 230 -12.95 30.54 7.29
N ASN A 231 -12.19 30.41 8.38
CA ASN A 231 -12.25 31.33 9.53
C ASN A 231 -11.66 32.71 9.28
N LEU A 232 -10.87 32.91 8.19
CA LEU A 232 -10.38 34.23 7.83
C LEU A 232 -11.53 35.19 7.48
N GLY A 233 -12.69 34.65 7.09
CA GLY A 233 -13.84 35.45 6.73
C GLY A 233 -13.79 36.07 5.33
N TYR A 234 -12.71 35.89 4.59
CA TYR A 234 -12.51 36.45 3.25
C TYR A 234 -13.22 35.65 2.15
N PHE A 235 -13.52 34.38 2.43
CA PHE A 235 -14.02 33.44 1.46
C PHE A 235 -15.47 33.05 1.76
N GLU A 236 -16.29 32.94 0.72
CA GLU A 236 -17.64 32.37 0.77
C GLU A 236 -17.57 30.85 0.81
N ASP A 237 -16.65 30.28 0.01
CA ASP A 237 -16.36 28.85 -0.02
C ASP A 237 -14.86 28.57 -0.10
N VAL A 238 -14.45 27.47 0.52
CA VAL A 238 -13.07 26.96 0.49
C VAL A 238 -13.13 25.46 0.26
N ASN A 239 -12.57 25.00 -0.84
CA ASN A 239 -12.48 23.59 -1.19
C ASN A 239 -11.03 23.19 -1.41
N MET A 240 -10.71 21.93 -1.10
CA MET A 240 -9.39 21.35 -1.33
C MET A 240 -9.51 20.05 -2.13
N LYS A 241 -8.75 19.96 -3.21
CA LYS A 241 -8.61 18.74 -4.02
C LYS A 241 -7.21 18.20 -3.90
N LEU A 242 -7.10 16.89 -3.91
CA LEU A 242 -5.82 16.18 -3.93
C LEU A 242 -5.55 15.72 -5.35
N ASN A 243 -4.52 16.26 -5.96
CA ASN A 243 -4.07 15.90 -7.30
C ASN A 243 -2.80 15.06 -7.19
N PRO A 244 -2.58 14.06 -8.08
CA PRO A 244 -1.33 13.35 -8.15
C PRO A 244 -0.14 14.30 -8.34
N GLY A 245 0.95 14.06 -7.64
CA GLY A 245 2.22 14.74 -7.85
C GLY A 245 3.01 14.15 -9.03
N ARG A 246 4.23 14.59 -9.22
CA ARG A 246 5.15 14.11 -10.26
C ARG A 246 5.78 12.78 -9.87
N GLU A 247 6.13 12.65 -8.57
CA GLU A 247 6.71 11.43 -8.02
C GLU A 247 5.62 10.41 -7.67
N PRO A 248 5.89 9.11 -7.75
CA PRO A 248 4.99 8.07 -7.27
C PRO A 248 4.59 8.29 -5.79
N ASN A 249 3.30 8.26 -5.51
CA ASN A 249 2.72 8.53 -4.19
C ASN A 249 2.96 9.95 -3.63
N ALA A 250 3.36 10.90 -4.48
CA ALA A 250 3.33 12.32 -4.14
C ALA A 250 1.95 12.92 -4.44
N VAL A 251 1.57 13.92 -3.65
CA VAL A 251 0.28 14.61 -3.78
C VAL A 251 0.47 16.11 -3.75
N VAL A 252 -0.28 16.82 -4.60
CA VAL A 252 -0.39 18.27 -4.61
C VAL A 252 -1.77 18.67 -4.11
N ILE A 253 -1.83 19.56 -3.13
CA ILE A 253 -3.08 20.12 -2.63
C ILE A 253 -3.46 21.31 -3.49
N GLU A 254 -4.56 21.20 -4.23
CA GLU A 254 -5.17 22.30 -4.94
C GLU A 254 -6.26 22.93 -4.06
N THR A 255 -6.02 24.18 -3.61
CA THR A 255 -6.98 24.94 -2.82
C THR A 255 -7.77 25.84 -3.77
N ILE A 256 -9.08 25.68 -3.78
CA ILE A 256 -10.02 26.45 -4.59
C ILE A 256 -10.82 27.31 -3.65
N VAL A 257 -10.75 28.61 -3.82
CA VAL A 257 -11.49 29.57 -2.98
C VAL A 257 -12.49 30.38 -3.81
N VAL A 258 -13.59 30.75 -3.18
CA VAL A 258 -14.56 31.73 -3.72
C VAL A 258 -14.52 32.94 -2.77
N GLU A 259 -14.05 34.07 -3.27
CA GLU A 259 -13.94 35.28 -2.44
C GLU A 259 -15.30 35.91 -2.17
N LYS A 260 -15.46 36.39 -0.93
CA LYS A 260 -16.65 37.17 -0.57
C LYS A 260 -16.66 38.53 -1.28
N LYS A 261 -17.83 38.98 -1.65
CA LYS A 261 -18.03 40.37 -2.03
C LYS A 261 -17.99 41.22 -0.78
N THR A 262 -16.88 41.95 -0.60
CA THR A 262 -16.58 42.69 0.63
C THR A 262 -17.01 44.16 0.57
N GLY A 263 -17.38 44.62 -0.62
CA GLY A 263 -17.90 45.99 -0.81
C GLY A 263 -19.32 46.11 -0.28
N SER A 264 -19.54 47.01 0.69
CA SER A 264 -20.84 47.42 1.17
C SER A 264 -21.13 48.86 0.76
N PHE A 265 -22.37 49.07 0.31
CA PHE A 265 -22.88 50.41 0.00
C PHE A 265 -24.17 50.63 0.78
N THR A 266 -24.13 51.60 1.69
CA THR A 266 -25.28 51.93 2.50
C THR A 266 -25.74 53.34 2.15
N LEU A 267 -27.00 53.49 1.80
CA LEU A 267 -27.69 54.77 1.67
C LEU A 267 -28.63 54.96 2.84
N GLY A 268 -28.43 55.99 3.62
CA GLY A 268 -29.31 56.35 4.71
C GLY A 268 -29.81 57.80 4.58
N GLY A 269 -31.01 58.04 5.01
CA GLY A 269 -31.55 59.40 5.16
C GLY A 269 -32.08 59.58 6.60
N ALA A 270 -31.76 60.70 7.18
CA ALA A 270 -32.29 61.12 8.47
C ALA A 270 -32.88 62.51 8.40
N TYR A 271 -33.94 62.79 9.13
CA TYR A 271 -34.54 64.15 9.27
C TYR A 271 -34.45 64.55 10.73
N SER A 272 -33.86 65.71 10.97
CA SER A 272 -33.82 66.36 12.27
C SER A 272 -34.57 67.70 12.22
N LYS A 273 -35.23 68.09 13.28
CA LYS A 273 -35.90 69.40 13.35
C LYS A 273 -34.96 70.57 13.28
N ASP A 274 -33.74 70.39 13.76
CA ASP A 274 -32.71 71.43 13.88
C ASP A 274 -31.82 71.51 12.60
N ASP A 275 -31.51 70.34 11.98
CA ASP A 275 -30.55 70.23 10.84
C ASP A 275 -31.23 69.93 9.49
N GLY A 276 -32.57 69.68 9.48
CA GLY A 276 -33.28 69.33 8.28
C GLY A 276 -33.05 67.94 7.79
N LEU A 277 -33.09 67.72 6.45
CA LEU A 277 -32.89 66.43 5.81
C LEU A 277 -31.38 66.15 5.63
N MET A 278 -30.88 65.08 6.19
CA MET A 278 -29.51 64.60 6.05
C MET A 278 -29.47 63.32 5.20
N GLY A 279 -28.55 63.27 4.28
CA GLY A 279 -28.22 62.03 3.52
C GLY A 279 -26.91 61.45 4.01
N ILE A 280 -26.89 60.16 4.21
CA ILE A 280 -25.66 59.43 4.61
C ILE A 280 -25.35 58.43 3.50
N ILE A 281 -24.12 58.49 3.02
CA ILE A 281 -23.57 57.52 2.07
C ILE A 281 -22.37 56.86 2.76
N GLU A 282 -22.44 55.58 2.98
CA GLU A 282 -21.36 54.80 3.55
C GLU A 282 -20.86 53.77 2.53
N LEU A 283 -19.55 53.82 2.24
CA LEU A 283 -18.86 52.87 1.40
C LEU A 283 -17.89 52.12 2.31
N GLY A 284 -18.08 50.81 2.41
CA GLY A 284 -17.18 49.94 3.16
C GLY A 284 -16.56 48.88 2.29
N ASP A 285 -15.30 48.55 2.51
CA ASP A 285 -14.64 47.35 1.98
C ASP A 285 -13.95 46.66 3.14
N THR A 286 -14.26 45.40 3.37
CA THR A 286 -13.77 44.60 4.52
C THR A 286 -12.69 43.61 4.13
N ASN A 287 -12.16 43.69 2.88
CA ASN A 287 -11.09 42.80 2.42
C ASN A 287 -9.74 43.53 2.37
#